data_571ce6f86bdf41321c23563d83bb6ad6
#
_entry.id   571ce6f86bdf41321c23563d83bb6ad6
#
_cell.length_a   1.000
_cell.length_b   1.000
_cell.length_c   1.000
_cell.angle_alpha   90.00
_cell.angle_beta   90.00
_cell.angle_gamma   90.00
#
_symmetry.space_group_name_H-M   'P 1'
#
loop_
_entity.id
_entity.type
_entity.pdbx_description
1 polymer ?
#
loop_
_entity_poly.entity_id
_entity_poly.type
_entity_poly.pdbx_seq_one_letter_code
_entity_poly.pdbx_strand_id
1 'polypeptide(L)'
;MSPHRNRDGSPVCRRQEICGIVPSDTLFVTNEHWISARHKAQLMEFFAGLDVFGVLVYGHTDARASDEYNMRLSQRRADMVAGIAQEAGVRVVESRGLGERRPAQAGSSAAAYKANRRVEVICLR
;
A
#
# COMPACT_ATOMS: atom_id res chain seq x y z
N MET A 1 -10.61 -16.52 -12.78
CA MET A 1 -10.24 -15.95 -14.11
C MET A 1 -8.92 -16.54 -14.57
N SER A 2 -8.88 -17.04 -15.78
CA SER A 2 -7.64 -17.60 -16.34
C SER A 2 -6.62 -16.49 -16.58
N PRO A 3 -5.33 -16.73 -16.32
CA PRO A 3 -4.30 -15.75 -16.67
C PRO A 3 -4.26 -15.53 -18.18
N HIS A 4 -3.98 -14.33 -18.59
CA HIS A 4 -3.74 -14.05 -19.99
C HIS A 4 -2.45 -14.72 -20.45
N ARG A 5 -2.45 -15.15 -21.73
CA ARG A 5 -1.27 -15.76 -22.32
C ARG A 5 -1.04 -15.16 -23.70
N ASN A 6 0.23 -15.14 -24.12
CA ASN A 6 0.59 -14.81 -25.47
C ASN A 6 0.14 -15.92 -26.43
N ARG A 7 0.22 -15.66 -27.74
CA ARG A 7 -0.18 -16.64 -28.77
C ARG A 7 0.61 -17.93 -28.70
N ASP A 8 1.85 -17.89 -28.21
CA ASP A 8 2.71 -19.06 -28.01
C ASP A 8 2.44 -19.80 -26.69
N GLY A 9 1.47 -19.33 -25.90
CA GLY A 9 1.15 -19.93 -24.61
C GLY A 9 1.94 -19.39 -23.43
N SER A 10 2.91 -18.50 -23.65
CA SER A 10 3.67 -17.92 -22.55
C SER A 10 2.84 -16.95 -21.74
N PRO A 11 3.11 -16.80 -20.42
CA PRO A 11 2.38 -15.84 -19.59
C PRO A 11 2.59 -14.41 -20.05
N VAL A 12 1.55 -13.61 -20.03
CA VAL A 12 1.64 -12.16 -20.23
C VAL A 12 1.95 -11.52 -18.89
N CYS A 13 3.04 -10.72 -18.81
CA CYS A 13 3.34 -9.95 -17.62
C CYS A 13 2.29 -8.84 -17.44
N ARG A 14 1.68 -8.78 -16.26
CA ARG A 14 0.78 -7.69 -15.93
C ARG A 14 1.55 -6.43 -15.67
N ARG A 15 1.05 -5.32 -16.19
CA ARG A 15 1.63 -4.02 -15.92
C ARG A 15 1.36 -3.65 -14.46
N GLN A 16 2.41 -3.18 -13.80
CA GLN A 16 2.35 -2.67 -12.42
C GLN A 16 2.57 -1.17 -12.44
N GLU A 17 1.72 -0.44 -11.73
CA GLU A 17 1.92 0.99 -11.56
C GLU A 17 1.43 1.41 -10.17
N ILE A 18 2.10 2.38 -9.56
CA ILE A 18 1.61 2.97 -8.33
C ILE A 18 0.37 3.79 -8.70
N CYS A 19 -0.80 3.35 -8.25
CA CYS A 19 -2.06 4.00 -8.53
C CYS A 19 -2.59 4.80 -7.34
N GLY A 20 -1.97 4.67 -6.18
CA GLY A 20 -2.30 5.45 -5.00
C GLY A 20 -1.15 5.50 -4.01
N ILE A 21 -0.92 6.67 -3.43
CA ILE A 21 0.00 6.86 -2.33
C ILE A 21 -0.78 7.59 -1.24
N VAL A 22 -0.88 6.97 -0.07
CA VAL A 22 -1.60 7.53 1.06
C VAL A 22 -0.60 7.90 2.14
N PRO A 23 -0.47 9.19 2.48
CA PRO A 23 0.37 9.59 3.61
C PRO A 23 -0.14 8.98 4.90
N SER A 24 0.73 8.30 5.65
CA SER A 24 0.34 7.65 6.89
C SER A 24 -0.11 8.66 7.94
N ASP A 25 0.46 9.85 7.96
CA ASP A 25 0.09 10.89 8.92
C ASP A 25 -1.36 11.37 8.74
N THR A 26 -1.87 11.30 7.51
CA THR A 26 -3.27 11.62 7.22
C THR A 26 -4.21 10.48 7.62
N LEU A 27 -3.77 9.25 7.39
CA LEU A 27 -4.61 8.07 7.53
C LEU A 27 -4.62 7.51 8.95
N PHE A 28 -3.47 7.54 9.62
CA PHE A 28 -3.29 6.91 10.94
C PHE A 28 -2.88 7.93 11.98
N VAL A 29 -3.28 7.70 13.23
CA VAL A 29 -2.68 8.39 14.37
C VAL A 29 -1.22 7.94 14.50
N THR A 30 -0.34 8.83 14.96
CA THR A 30 1.10 8.55 15.14
C THR A 30 1.30 7.24 15.88
N ASN A 31 2.15 6.36 15.31
CA ASN A 31 2.47 5.02 15.81
C ASN A 31 1.30 4.04 15.83
N GLU A 32 0.15 4.42 15.28
CA GLU A 32 -1.04 3.57 15.25
C GLU A 32 -1.27 2.97 13.86
N HIS A 33 -2.16 1.98 13.82
CA HIS A 33 -2.61 1.37 12.57
C HIS A 33 -4.13 1.46 12.39
N TRP A 34 -4.78 2.33 13.15
CA TRP A 34 -6.23 2.53 13.09
C TRP A 34 -6.59 3.59 12.06
N ILE A 35 -7.62 3.33 11.31
CA ILE A 35 -8.15 4.23 10.29
C ILE A 35 -9.53 4.68 10.73
N SER A 36 -9.78 6.00 10.70
CA SER A 36 -11.09 6.54 11.06
C SER A 36 -12.15 6.12 10.04
N ALA A 37 -13.42 6.14 10.46
CA ALA A 37 -14.54 5.82 9.58
C ALA A 37 -14.58 6.72 8.33
N ARG A 38 -14.23 8.00 8.49
CA ARG A 38 -14.15 8.95 7.37
C ARG A 38 -13.12 8.56 6.34
N HIS A 39 -11.90 8.23 6.78
CA HIS A 39 -10.83 7.82 5.88
C HIS A 39 -11.11 6.45 5.28
N LYS A 40 -11.72 5.54 6.05
CA LYS A 40 -12.15 4.25 5.53
C LYS A 40 -13.14 4.44 4.37
N ALA A 41 -14.12 5.33 4.52
CA ALA A 41 -15.09 5.60 3.46
C ALA A 41 -14.41 6.15 2.20
N GLN A 42 -13.43 7.03 2.35
CA GLN A 42 -12.66 7.56 1.22
C GLN A 42 -11.86 6.46 0.51
N LEU A 43 -11.23 5.58 1.25
CA LEU A 43 -10.51 4.44 0.67
C LEU A 43 -11.45 3.45 -0.02
N MET A 44 -12.61 3.17 0.56
CA MET A 44 -13.63 2.32 -0.05
C MET A 44 -14.04 2.86 -1.42
N GLU A 45 -14.29 4.17 -1.50
CA GLU A 45 -14.65 4.82 -2.75
C GLU A 45 -13.51 4.74 -3.78
N PHE A 46 -12.29 4.98 -3.35
CA PHE A 46 -11.12 4.85 -4.21
C PHE A 46 -11.01 3.44 -4.79
N PHE A 47 -11.06 2.42 -3.95
CA PHE A 47 -10.93 1.03 -4.40
C PHE A 47 -12.10 0.59 -5.27
N ALA A 48 -13.32 1.00 -4.93
CA ALA A 48 -14.50 0.63 -5.70
C ALA A 48 -14.47 1.18 -7.13
N GLY A 49 -13.75 2.29 -7.35
CA GLY A 49 -13.59 2.88 -8.68
C GLY A 49 -12.47 2.27 -9.54
N LEU A 50 -11.68 1.34 -8.99
CA LEU A 50 -10.56 0.76 -9.73
C LEU A 50 -11.04 -0.36 -10.67
N ASP A 51 -10.55 -0.30 -11.90
CA ASP A 51 -10.71 -1.38 -12.88
C ASP A 51 -9.36 -2.07 -13.05
N VAL A 52 -9.07 -3.03 -12.19
CA VAL A 52 -7.78 -3.70 -12.11
C VAL A 52 -7.98 -5.19 -11.85
N PHE A 53 -6.97 -5.99 -12.22
CA PHE A 53 -6.92 -7.40 -11.85
C PHE A 53 -6.79 -7.58 -10.34
N GLY A 54 -5.98 -6.75 -9.72
CA GLY A 54 -5.71 -6.78 -8.29
C GLY A 54 -4.77 -5.66 -7.89
N VAL A 55 -4.43 -5.64 -6.61
CA VAL A 55 -3.50 -4.65 -6.06
C VAL A 55 -2.46 -5.31 -5.19
N LEU A 56 -1.30 -4.65 -5.10
CA LEU A 56 -0.32 -4.87 -4.05
C LEU A 56 -0.41 -3.68 -3.10
N VAL A 57 -0.32 -3.93 -1.80
CA VAL A 57 -0.36 -2.88 -0.78
C VAL A 57 0.93 -2.95 0.03
N TYR A 58 1.71 -1.88 -0.02
CA TYR A 58 3.00 -1.81 0.66
C TYR A 58 3.02 -0.67 1.67
N GLY A 59 3.31 -1.02 2.93
CA GLY A 59 3.47 -0.05 4.00
C GLY A 59 4.93 0.34 4.18
N HIS A 60 5.18 1.62 4.40
CA HIS A 60 6.51 2.19 4.59
C HIS A 60 6.55 3.08 5.81
N THR A 61 7.70 3.12 6.47
CA THR A 61 7.97 3.99 7.62
C THR A 61 9.18 4.88 7.31
N ASP A 62 9.38 5.90 8.16
CA ASP A 62 10.67 6.57 8.21
C ASP A 62 11.69 5.74 9.02
N ALA A 63 12.93 6.23 9.13
CA ALA A 63 14.05 5.48 9.68
C ALA A 63 14.28 5.74 11.19
N ARG A 64 13.35 6.37 11.91
CA ARG A 64 13.60 6.87 13.28
C ARG A 64 13.44 5.84 14.38
N ALA A 65 12.69 4.76 14.15
CA ALA A 65 12.50 3.69 15.13
C ALA A 65 13.36 2.47 14.77
N SER A 66 13.30 1.42 15.60
CA SER A 66 14.01 0.18 15.29
C SER A 66 13.46 -0.48 14.04
N ASP A 67 14.29 -1.25 13.34
CA ASP A 67 13.88 -1.98 12.15
C ASP A 67 12.72 -2.93 12.44
N GLU A 68 12.79 -3.67 13.53
CA GLU A 68 11.71 -4.60 13.94
C GLU A 68 10.39 -3.87 14.18
N TYR A 69 10.43 -2.75 14.90
CA TYR A 69 9.24 -1.94 15.16
C TYR A 69 8.65 -1.43 13.85
N ASN A 70 9.50 -0.88 12.98
CA ASN A 70 9.07 -0.33 11.69
C ASN A 70 8.47 -1.41 10.79
N MET A 71 9.04 -2.61 10.79
CA MET A 71 8.51 -3.73 10.01
C MET A 71 7.12 -4.12 10.50
N ARG A 72 6.90 -4.23 11.81
CA ARG A 72 5.59 -4.57 12.37
C ARG A 72 4.56 -3.48 12.10
N LEU A 73 4.93 -2.22 12.32
CA LEU A 73 4.01 -1.11 12.11
C LEU A 73 3.59 -1.01 10.64
N SER A 74 4.56 -1.10 9.72
CA SER A 74 4.29 -1.03 8.29
C SER A 74 3.42 -2.19 7.82
N GLN A 75 3.63 -3.39 8.36
CA GLN A 75 2.80 -4.56 8.04
C GLN A 75 1.35 -4.35 8.51
N ARG A 76 1.15 -3.88 9.73
CA ARG A 76 -0.20 -3.62 10.26
C ARG A 76 -0.93 -2.56 9.45
N ARG A 77 -0.24 -1.51 9.07
CA ARG A 77 -0.82 -0.44 8.25
C ARG A 77 -1.17 -0.92 6.85
N ALA A 78 -0.30 -1.69 6.21
CA ALA A 78 -0.59 -2.31 4.93
C ALA A 78 -1.82 -3.22 5.02
N ASP A 79 -1.88 -4.07 6.06
CA ASP A 79 -2.99 -5.00 6.26
C ASP A 79 -4.33 -4.27 6.47
N MET A 80 -4.32 -3.15 7.18
CA MET A 80 -5.55 -2.36 7.35
C MET A 80 -6.07 -1.81 6.03
N VAL A 81 -5.19 -1.27 5.20
CA VAL A 81 -5.56 -0.78 3.88
C VAL A 81 -5.99 -1.92 2.96
N ALA A 82 -5.28 -3.04 3.00
CA ALA A 82 -5.63 -4.24 2.23
C ALA A 82 -7.01 -4.78 2.60
N GLY A 83 -7.35 -4.80 3.90
CA GLY A 83 -8.67 -5.21 4.36
C GLY A 83 -9.79 -4.34 3.80
N ILE A 84 -9.56 -3.04 3.71
CA ILE A 84 -10.52 -2.11 3.11
C ILE A 84 -10.66 -2.37 1.60
N ALA A 85 -9.56 -2.64 0.91
CA ALA A 85 -9.60 -2.98 -0.52
C ALA A 85 -10.45 -4.24 -0.75
N GLN A 86 -10.27 -5.26 0.09
CA GLN A 86 -11.05 -6.50 0.00
C GLN A 86 -12.54 -6.25 0.27
N GLU A 87 -12.89 -5.43 1.25
CA GLU A 87 -14.28 -5.05 1.50
C GLU A 87 -14.90 -4.35 0.29
N ALA A 88 -14.10 -3.57 -0.44
CA ALA A 88 -14.55 -2.87 -1.65
C ALA A 88 -14.62 -3.79 -2.88
N GLY A 89 -14.28 -5.06 -2.74
CA GLY A 89 -14.34 -6.03 -3.83
C GLY A 89 -13.09 -6.13 -4.67
N VAL A 90 -11.97 -5.54 -4.24
CA VAL A 90 -10.70 -5.58 -4.96
C VAL A 90 -9.86 -6.76 -4.47
N ARG A 91 -9.29 -7.50 -5.42
CA ARG A 91 -8.36 -8.58 -5.08
C ARG A 91 -7.05 -7.99 -4.58
N VAL A 92 -6.63 -8.39 -3.38
CA VAL A 92 -5.31 -8.07 -2.86
C VAL A 92 -4.40 -9.26 -3.11
N VAL A 93 -3.41 -9.07 -3.97
CA VAL A 93 -2.44 -10.12 -4.32
C VAL A 93 -1.38 -10.24 -3.24
N GLU A 94 -0.94 -9.11 -2.68
CA GLU A 94 0.04 -9.07 -1.61
C GLU A 94 -0.19 -7.84 -0.74
N SER A 95 -0.04 -8.02 0.57
CA SER A 95 0.00 -6.96 1.56
C SER A 95 1.29 -7.09 2.36
N ARG A 96 2.16 -6.08 2.32
CA ARG A 96 3.50 -6.20 2.87
C ARG A 96 3.98 -4.93 3.53
N GLY A 97 4.56 -5.08 4.71
CA GLY A 97 5.32 -4.03 5.37
C GLY A 97 6.78 -4.09 4.94
N LEU A 98 7.31 -2.96 4.50
CA LEU A 98 8.71 -2.83 4.08
C LEU A 98 9.54 -2.00 5.07
N GLY A 99 8.90 -1.47 6.13
CA GLY A 99 9.59 -0.64 7.10
C GLY A 99 10.26 0.55 6.43
N GLU A 100 11.53 0.77 6.74
CA GLU A 100 12.33 1.86 6.18
C GLU A 100 13.15 1.48 4.93
N ARG A 101 12.95 0.27 4.41
CA ARG A 101 13.84 -0.33 3.39
C ARG A 101 13.75 0.29 2.03
N ARG A 102 12.64 0.97 1.71
CA ARG A 102 12.43 1.61 0.40
C ARG A 102 11.96 3.05 0.58
N PRO A 103 12.89 3.96 0.94
CA PRO A 103 12.50 5.35 1.14
C PRO A 103 12.08 6.01 -0.17
N ALA A 104 11.01 6.82 -0.10
CA ALA A 104 10.61 7.67 -1.22
C ALA A 104 11.57 8.84 -1.39
N GLN A 105 12.14 9.31 -0.27
CA GLN A 105 13.10 10.41 -0.24
C GLN A 105 14.24 10.06 0.70
N ALA A 106 15.47 10.19 0.23
CA ALA A 106 16.65 9.96 1.04
C ALA A 106 16.88 11.11 2.02
N GLY A 107 17.57 10.81 3.12
CA GLY A 107 17.97 11.79 4.10
C GLY A 107 17.19 11.74 5.39
N SER A 108 17.51 12.66 6.29
CA SER A 108 16.98 12.72 7.65
C SER A 108 16.23 14.03 7.95
N SER A 109 15.82 14.76 6.92
CA SER A 109 15.00 15.96 7.11
C SER A 109 13.56 15.57 7.50
N ALA A 110 12.84 16.51 8.12
CA ALA A 110 11.42 16.30 8.43
C ALA A 110 10.60 16.00 7.18
N ALA A 111 10.92 16.65 6.05
CA ALA A 111 10.25 16.42 4.79
C ALA A 111 10.51 15.00 4.26
N ALA A 112 11.76 14.49 4.37
CA ALA A 112 12.09 13.14 3.99
C ALA A 112 11.34 12.11 4.85
N TYR A 113 11.32 12.30 6.17
CA TYR A 113 10.58 11.41 7.07
C TYR A 113 9.10 11.37 6.74
N LYS A 114 8.50 12.53 6.50
CA LYS A 114 7.09 12.61 6.15
C LYS A 114 6.79 11.90 4.82
N ALA A 115 7.62 12.09 3.81
CA ALA A 115 7.46 11.44 2.51
C ALA A 115 7.59 9.92 2.61
N ASN A 116 8.42 9.42 3.55
CA ASN A 116 8.65 8.00 3.72
C ASN A 116 7.54 7.29 4.51
N ARG A 117 6.79 8.01 5.33
CA ARG A 117 5.62 7.46 6.06
C ARG A 117 4.42 7.40 5.12
N ARG A 118 4.27 6.28 4.42
CA ARG A 118 3.23 6.14 3.41
C ARG A 118 2.78 4.69 3.26
N VAL A 119 1.60 4.51 2.69
CA VAL A 119 1.12 3.24 2.16
C VAL A 119 0.96 3.41 0.65
N GLU A 120 1.60 2.54 -0.11
CA GLU A 120 1.50 2.52 -1.56
C GLU A 120 0.52 1.46 -2.01
N VAL A 121 -0.33 1.81 -2.95
CA VAL A 121 -1.20 0.87 -3.64
C VAL A 121 -0.68 0.73 -5.08
N ILE A 122 -0.29 -0.48 -5.44
CA ILE A 122 0.21 -0.78 -6.78
C ILE A 122 -0.88 -1.55 -7.51
N CYS A 123 -1.35 -0.99 -8.61
CA CYS A 123 -2.37 -1.60 -9.45
C CYS A 123 -1.74 -2.57 -10.44
N LEU A 124 -2.37 -3.74 -10.57
CA LEU A 124 -2.02 -4.77 -11.55
C LEU A 124 -3.08 -4.72 -12.65
N ARG A 125 -2.66 -4.32 -13.83
CA ARG A 125 -3.57 -4.14 -14.97
C ARG A 125 -3.41 -5.19 -16.05
#